data_5339bfab3273566718c90022125375a7
#
_entry.id   5339bfab3273566718c90022125375a7
#
_cell.length_a   1.000
_cell.length_b   1.000
_cell.length_c   1.000
_cell.angle_alpha   90.00
_cell.angle_beta   90.00
_cell.angle_gamma   90.00
#
_symmetry.space_group_name_H-M   'P 1'
#
loop_
_entity.id
_entity.type
_entity.pdbx_description
1 polymer ?
#
loop_
_entity_poly.entity_id
_entity_poly.type
_entity_poly.pdbx_seq_one_letter_code
_entity_poly.pdbx_strand_id
1 'polypeptide(L)'
;LSTAAGVGRAGAAAVVLATALLLRAVVPVLAARLAGLRIRPLPGSATEFQQDIDPEPAGTVLAGAESAIGYLVAMYVGLGAVEAGCLAVLASAPGWAPRALTAVASFLLLLNGRDLVGAWQRLAALGPGLVGAAAVLAAGTATATPQHRLVIVAALVILAGVLVAAARMLPGRRLLPYWGRLADLGQSAAALAVVPLVLAVLQLYARVRAGWA
;
A
#
# COMPACT_ATOMS: atom_id res chain seq x y z
N LEU A 1 -8.82 -32.55 -3.70
CA LEU A 1 -8.05 -32.17 -2.50
C LEU A 1 -7.14 -30.94 -2.75
N SER A 2 -6.50 -30.83 -3.93
CA SER A 2 -5.59 -29.71 -4.26
C SER A 2 -6.29 -28.35 -4.37
N THR A 3 -7.53 -28.30 -4.87
CA THR A 3 -8.30 -27.06 -5.03
C THR A 3 -8.76 -26.48 -3.68
N ALA A 4 -9.18 -27.33 -2.74
CA ALA A 4 -9.61 -26.91 -1.41
C ALA A 4 -8.44 -26.32 -0.58
N ALA A 5 -7.24 -26.91 -0.68
CA ALA A 5 -6.05 -26.42 -0.01
C ALA A 5 -5.59 -25.07 -0.62
N GLY A 6 -5.74 -24.89 -1.93
CA GLY A 6 -5.43 -23.61 -2.61
C GLY A 6 -6.36 -22.49 -2.19
N VAL A 7 -7.65 -22.73 -2.07
CA VAL A 7 -8.63 -21.75 -1.58
C VAL A 7 -8.37 -21.37 -0.12
N GLY A 8 -8.00 -22.34 0.73
CA GLY A 8 -7.62 -22.06 2.12
C GLY A 8 -6.40 -21.14 2.23
N ARG A 9 -5.35 -21.36 1.43
CA ARG A 9 -4.14 -20.52 1.41
C ARG A 9 -4.44 -19.11 0.90
N ALA A 10 -5.20 -18.97 -0.18
CA ALA A 10 -5.58 -17.67 -0.72
C ALA A 10 -6.46 -16.89 0.27
N GLY A 11 -7.39 -17.56 0.94
CA GLY A 11 -8.23 -16.97 1.99
C GLY A 11 -7.40 -16.45 3.17
N ALA A 12 -6.46 -17.26 3.67
CA ALA A 12 -5.56 -16.83 4.74
C ALA A 12 -4.69 -15.64 4.31
N ALA A 13 -4.10 -15.69 3.11
CA ALA A 13 -3.30 -14.59 2.56
C ALA A 13 -4.12 -13.31 2.40
N ALA A 14 -5.39 -13.40 1.98
CA ALA A 14 -6.28 -12.24 1.85
C ALA A 14 -6.58 -11.58 3.20
N VAL A 15 -6.83 -12.37 4.25
CA VAL A 15 -7.07 -11.84 5.60
C VAL A 15 -5.81 -11.20 6.17
N VAL A 16 -4.66 -11.88 6.06
CA VAL A 16 -3.37 -11.34 6.53
C VAL A 16 -3.03 -10.04 5.80
N LEU A 17 -3.21 -9.99 4.47
CA LEU A 17 -2.99 -8.79 3.67
C LEU A 17 -3.89 -7.64 4.13
N ALA A 18 -5.19 -7.88 4.32
CA ALA A 18 -6.12 -6.85 4.79
C ALA A 18 -5.73 -6.33 6.18
N THR A 19 -5.33 -7.21 7.09
CA THR A 19 -4.84 -6.83 8.42
C THR A 19 -3.56 -6.01 8.33
N ALA A 20 -2.60 -6.40 7.47
CA ALA A 20 -1.35 -5.66 7.27
C ALA A 20 -1.61 -4.26 6.71
N LEU A 21 -2.53 -4.13 5.75
CA LEU A 21 -2.94 -2.83 5.19
C LEU A 21 -3.56 -1.92 6.25
N LEU A 22 -4.38 -2.46 7.17
CA LEU A 22 -4.94 -1.70 8.30
C LEU A 22 -3.86 -1.29 9.30
N LEU A 23 -2.94 -2.20 9.65
CA LEU A 23 -1.82 -1.91 10.54
C LEU A 23 -0.93 -0.81 9.98
N ARG A 24 -0.75 -0.74 8.68
CA ARG A 24 0.04 0.29 8.01
C ARG A 24 -0.41 1.70 8.33
N ALA A 25 -1.71 1.93 8.49
CA ALA A 25 -2.27 3.23 8.87
C ALA A 25 -1.81 3.69 10.27
N VAL A 26 -1.48 2.76 11.15
CA VAL A 26 -1.07 3.04 12.54
C VAL A 26 0.45 3.19 12.67
N VAL A 27 1.23 2.71 11.70
CA VAL A 27 2.70 2.70 11.72
C VAL A 27 3.31 4.08 12.05
N PRO A 28 2.91 5.20 11.41
CA PRO A 28 3.54 6.50 11.70
C PRO A 28 3.33 6.94 13.16
N VAL A 29 2.13 6.73 13.69
CA VAL A 29 1.80 7.08 15.07
C VAL A 29 2.57 6.20 16.04
N LEU A 30 2.68 4.90 15.75
CA LEU A 30 3.41 3.95 16.58
C LEU A 30 4.90 4.24 16.58
N ALA A 31 5.50 4.54 15.42
CA ALA A 31 6.90 4.91 15.29
C ALA A 31 7.23 6.18 16.10
N ALA A 32 6.38 7.21 16.02
CA ALA A 32 6.54 8.44 16.81
C ALA A 32 6.45 8.17 18.32
N ARG A 33 5.52 7.34 18.76
CA ARG A 33 5.37 6.96 20.18
C ARG A 33 6.57 6.17 20.70
N LEU A 34 7.07 5.20 19.91
CA LEU A 34 8.25 4.40 20.29
C LEU A 34 9.52 5.24 20.36
N ALA A 35 9.62 6.29 19.55
CA ALA A 35 10.71 7.25 19.61
C ALA A 35 10.60 8.25 20.78
N GLY A 36 9.55 8.13 21.61
CA GLY A 36 9.34 9.05 22.74
C GLY A 36 8.90 10.45 22.32
N LEU A 37 8.56 10.68 21.05
CA LEU A 37 8.08 11.96 20.58
C LEU A 37 6.68 12.24 21.16
N ARG A 38 6.58 13.30 21.95
CA ARG A 38 5.32 13.78 22.50
C ARG A 38 4.64 14.66 21.45
N ILE A 39 3.65 14.11 20.74
CA ILE A 39 2.80 14.90 19.88
C ILE A 39 1.83 15.65 20.79
N ARG A 40 2.11 16.93 21.04
CA ARG A 40 1.19 17.79 21.81
C ARG A 40 -0.08 17.99 20.96
N PRO A 41 -1.26 17.90 21.58
CA PRO A 41 -2.49 18.28 20.89
C PRO A 41 -2.40 19.74 20.45
N LEU A 42 -2.93 20.03 19.27
CA LEU A 42 -3.01 21.42 18.79
C LEU A 42 -3.87 22.21 19.75
N PRO A 43 -3.46 23.44 20.15
CA PRO A 43 -4.25 24.27 21.03
C PRO A 43 -5.61 24.56 20.40
N GLY A 44 -6.67 24.24 21.13
CA GLY A 44 -8.07 24.40 20.69
C GLY A 44 -8.67 25.77 21.02
N SER A 45 -7.96 26.60 21.80
CA SER A 45 -8.44 27.89 22.23
C SER A 45 -7.39 29.00 22.13
N ALA A 46 -7.83 30.25 21.98
CA ALA A 46 -6.94 31.41 21.92
C ALA A 46 -6.07 31.58 23.18
N THR A 47 -6.57 31.17 24.33
CA THR A 47 -5.83 31.17 25.60
C THR A 47 -4.72 30.15 25.66
N GLU A 48 -4.90 28.98 25.04
CA GLU A 48 -3.86 27.96 24.94
C GLU A 48 -2.73 28.38 23.98
N PHE A 49 -3.04 29.19 22.95
CA PHE A 49 -2.03 29.78 22.06
C PHE A 49 -1.15 30.81 22.76
N GLN A 50 -1.62 31.42 23.83
CA GLN A 50 -0.88 32.43 24.61
C GLN A 50 -0.09 31.85 25.78
N GLN A 51 -0.21 30.54 26.04
CA GLN A 51 0.59 29.89 27.06
C GLN A 51 2.03 29.79 26.59
N ASP A 52 2.95 30.28 27.46
CA ASP A 52 4.39 30.14 27.23
C ASP A 52 4.75 28.65 27.16
N ILE A 53 5.23 28.20 26.01
CA ILE A 53 5.65 26.83 25.79
C ILE A 53 7.15 26.76 26.03
N ASP A 54 7.57 26.08 27.08
CA ASP A 54 8.97 25.79 27.30
C ASP A 54 9.54 25.03 26.09
N PRO A 55 10.52 25.59 25.36
CA PRO A 55 11.09 24.94 24.18
C PRO A 55 11.89 23.71 24.60
N GLU A 56 11.53 22.56 24.03
CA GLU A 56 12.36 21.37 24.17
C GLU A 56 13.73 21.59 23.49
N PRO A 57 14.84 21.11 24.08
CA PRO A 57 16.16 21.23 23.47
C PRO A 57 16.18 20.61 22.07
N ALA A 58 16.64 21.36 21.06
CA ALA A 58 16.63 20.91 19.66
C ALA A 58 17.34 19.56 19.46
N GLY A 59 18.37 19.27 20.24
CA GLY A 59 19.09 18.00 20.18
C GLY A 59 18.24 16.78 20.53
N THR A 60 17.36 16.89 21.54
CA THR A 60 16.47 15.77 21.93
C THR A 60 15.40 15.53 20.89
N VAL A 61 14.87 16.60 20.29
CA VAL A 61 13.87 16.52 19.23
C VAL A 61 14.46 15.88 17.97
N LEU A 62 15.67 16.27 17.57
CA LEU A 62 16.35 15.70 16.41
C LEU A 62 16.68 14.22 16.61
N ALA A 63 17.23 13.83 17.76
CA ALA A 63 17.51 12.42 18.06
C ALA A 63 16.23 11.58 18.11
N GLY A 64 15.16 12.12 18.65
CA GLY A 64 13.84 11.49 18.62
C GLY A 64 13.29 11.31 17.20
N ALA A 65 13.44 12.33 16.33
CA ALA A 65 13.02 12.27 14.95
C ALA A 65 13.80 11.22 14.14
N GLU A 66 15.12 11.13 14.31
CA GLU A 66 15.94 10.09 13.67
C GLU A 66 15.51 8.69 14.10
N SER A 67 15.28 8.49 15.41
CA SER A 67 14.78 7.22 15.94
C SER A 67 13.42 6.87 15.38
N ALA A 68 12.50 7.83 15.29
CA ALA A 68 11.16 7.64 14.70
C ALA A 68 11.24 7.21 13.23
N ILE A 69 12.14 7.83 12.45
CA ILE A 69 12.39 7.46 11.05
C ILE A 69 12.90 6.01 10.97
N GLY A 70 13.84 5.62 11.84
CA GLY A 70 14.35 4.25 11.91
C GLY A 70 13.26 3.22 12.20
N TYR A 71 12.42 3.46 13.21
CA TYR A 71 11.30 2.59 13.54
C TYR A 71 10.27 2.52 12.40
N LEU A 72 9.97 3.64 11.76
CA LEU A 72 9.04 3.71 10.64
C LEU A 72 9.53 2.87 9.46
N VAL A 73 10.81 2.98 9.09
CA VAL A 73 11.40 2.17 8.01
C VAL A 73 11.37 0.69 8.37
N ALA A 74 11.78 0.32 9.59
CA ALA A 74 11.80 -1.08 10.03
C ALA A 74 10.38 -1.70 9.99
N MET A 75 9.37 -0.97 10.46
CA MET A 75 7.99 -1.42 10.44
C MET A 75 7.46 -1.56 9.01
N TYR A 76 7.74 -0.61 8.11
CA TYR A 76 7.32 -0.71 6.71
C TYR A 76 8.03 -1.85 5.98
N VAL A 77 9.30 -2.15 6.29
CA VAL A 77 10.01 -3.31 5.73
C VAL A 77 9.38 -4.61 6.22
N GLY A 78 9.12 -4.73 7.52
CA GLY A 78 8.50 -5.92 8.10
C GLY A 78 7.10 -6.18 7.56
N LEU A 79 6.21 -5.18 7.56
CA LEU A 79 4.87 -5.28 6.97
C LEU A 79 4.96 -5.52 5.47
N GLY A 80 5.86 -4.82 4.78
CA GLY A 80 6.05 -4.97 3.34
C GLY A 80 6.48 -6.37 2.92
N ALA A 81 7.30 -7.05 3.71
CA ALA A 81 7.67 -8.44 3.47
C ALA A 81 6.46 -9.38 3.57
N VAL A 82 5.62 -9.18 4.59
CA VAL A 82 4.37 -9.93 4.76
C VAL A 82 3.40 -9.64 3.61
N GLU A 83 3.20 -8.37 3.27
CA GLU A 83 2.33 -7.95 2.16
C GLU A 83 2.80 -8.55 0.84
N ALA A 84 4.11 -8.49 0.52
CA ALA A 84 4.68 -9.06 -0.70
C ALA A 84 4.46 -10.58 -0.78
N GLY A 85 4.66 -11.29 0.33
CA GLY A 85 4.38 -12.73 0.41
C GLY A 85 2.90 -13.05 0.16
N CYS A 86 1.99 -12.30 0.78
CA CYS A 86 0.55 -12.46 0.57
C CYS A 86 0.15 -12.17 -0.88
N LEU A 87 0.68 -11.10 -1.48
CA LEU A 87 0.40 -10.72 -2.87
C LEU A 87 0.90 -11.79 -3.85
N ALA A 88 2.07 -12.39 -3.62
CA ALA A 88 2.60 -13.47 -4.44
C ALA A 88 1.70 -14.73 -4.36
N VAL A 89 1.23 -15.09 -3.16
CA VAL A 89 0.29 -16.21 -2.97
C VAL A 89 -1.03 -15.94 -3.68
N LEU A 90 -1.59 -14.74 -3.54
CA LEU A 90 -2.85 -14.34 -4.17
C LEU A 90 -2.73 -14.31 -5.70
N ALA A 91 -1.64 -13.77 -6.25
CA ALA A 91 -1.43 -13.72 -7.70
C ALA A 91 -1.35 -15.11 -8.34
N SER A 92 -0.80 -16.10 -7.62
CA SER A 92 -0.70 -17.49 -8.07
C SER A 92 -1.98 -18.29 -7.88
N ALA A 93 -2.95 -17.79 -7.11
CA ALA A 93 -4.20 -18.48 -6.83
C ALA A 93 -5.13 -18.47 -8.05
N PRO A 94 -5.93 -19.55 -8.26
CA PRO A 94 -6.88 -19.61 -9.36
C PRO A 94 -8.08 -18.68 -9.13
N GLY A 95 -8.65 -18.19 -10.22
CA GLY A 95 -9.83 -17.33 -10.20
C GLY A 95 -9.53 -15.84 -10.38
N TRP A 96 -10.58 -15.07 -10.59
CA TRP A 96 -10.47 -13.62 -10.84
C TRP A 96 -10.30 -12.81 -9.54
N ALA A 97 -10.97 -13.22 -8.46
CA ALA A 97 -11.03 -12.46 -7.21
C ALA A 97 -9.64 -12.32 -6.53
N PRO A 98 -8.79 -13.38 -6.39
CA PRO A 98 -7.45 -13.21 -5.85
C PRO A 98 -6.58 -12.29 -6.71
N ARG A 99 -6.66 -12.38 -8.05
CA ARG A 99 -5.91 -11.52 -8.97
C ARG A 99 -6.37 -10.06 -8.88
N ALA A 100 -7.69 -9.83 -8.81
CA ALA A 100 -8.24 -8.50 -8.63
C ALA A 100 -7.82 -7.89 -7.29
N LEU A 101 -7.85 -8.66 -6.20
CA LEU A 101 -7.38 -8.24 -4.89
C LEU A 101 -5.89 -7.87 -4.94
N THR A 102 -5.05 -8.68 -5.59
CA THR A 102 -3.62 -8.38 -5.76
C THR A 102 -3.42 -7.07 -6.52
N ALA A 103 -4.13 -6.86 -7.63
CA ALA A 103 -4.02 -5.65 -8.43
C ALA A 103 -4.44 -4.39 -7.65
N VAL A 104 -5.59 -4.44 -6.96
CA VAL A 104 -6.12 -3.32 -6.17
C VAL A 104 -5.22 -3.02 -4.97
N ALA A 105 -4.76 -4.05 -4.24
CA ALA A 105 -3.86 -3.86 -3.12
C ALA A 105 -2.49 -3.33 -3.56
N SER A 106 -1.95 -3.81 -4.68
CA SER A 106 -0.70 -3.27 -5.25
C SER A 106 -0.85 -1.81 -5.63
N PHE A 107 -1.95 -1.43 -6.26
CA PHE A 107 -2.26 -0.05 -6.61
C PHE A 107 -2.36 0.84 -5.36
N LEU A 108 -3.06 0.37 -4.31
CA LEU A 108 -3.17 1.06 -3.03
C LEU A 108 -1.79 1.28 -2.37
N LEU A 109 -0.93 0.24 -2.36
CA LEU A 109 0.41 0.31 -1.82
C LEU A 109 1.32 1.29 -2.58
N LEU A 110 1.20 1.33 -3.91
CA LEU A 110 1.93 2.28 -4.75
C LEU A 110 1.48 3.73 -4.50
N LEU A 111 0.19 3.97 -4.28
CA LEU A 111 -0.31 5.30 -3.93
C LEU A 111 0.16 5.76 -2.55
N ASN A 112 0.25 4.86 -1.57
CA ASN A 112 0.73 5.19 -0.23
C ASN A 112 2.19 5.69 -0.18
N GLY A 113 3.01 5.32 -1.15
CA GLY A 113 4.40 5.77 -1.22
C GLY A 113 4.58 7.27 -1.49
N ARG A 114 3.54 7.97 -1.96
CA ARG A 114 3.60 9.41 -2.28
C ARG A 114 3.69 10.30 -1.03
N ASP A 115 3.13 9.86 0.09
CA ASP A 115 3.03 10.64 1.33
C ASP A 115 4.35 10.65 2.13
N LEU A 116 5.33 9.84 1.72
CA LEU A 116 6.59 9.66 2.40
C LEU A 116 7.68 10.55 1.80
N VAL A 117 8.43 11.24 2.68
CA VAL A 117 9.47 12.19 2.27
C VAL A 117 10.82 11.51 2.03
N GLY A 118 11.16 10.54 2.87
CA GLY A 118 12.47 9.86 2.82
C GLY A 118 12.56 8.81 1.70
N ALA A 119 13.70 8.73 1.01
CA ALA A 119 13.91 7.74 -0.05
C ALA A 119 13.78 6.29 0.45
N TRP A 120 14.39 5.96 1.59
CA TRP A 120 14.31 4.62 2.19
C TRP A 120 12.90 4.26 2.65
N GLN A 121 12.15 5.24 3.18
CA GLN A 121 10.76 5.08 3.55
C GLN A 121 9.89 4.77 2.33
N ARG A 122 10.12 5.52 1.22
CA ARG A 122 9.42 5.28 -0.06
C ARG A 122 9.72 3.90 -0.61
N LEU A 123 10.99 3.47 -0.63
CA LEU A 123 11.37 2.15 -1.13
C LEU A 123 10.71 1.03 -0.30
N ALA A 124 10.74 1.14 1.03
CA ALA A 124 10.08 0.18 1.92
C ALA A 124 8.55 0.14 1.72
N ALA A 125 7.94 1.28 1.45
CA ALA A 125 6.51 1.39 1.24
C ALA A 125 6.05 0.91 -0.14
N LEU A 126 6.82 1.21 -1.19
CA LEU A 126 6.49 0.87 -2.59
C LEU A 126 6.85 -0.58 -2.95
N GLY A 127 7.86 -1.15 -2.27
CA GLY A 127 8.39 -2.49 -2.56
C GLY A 127 7.31 -3.56 -2.71
N PRO A 128 6.44 -3.77 -1.71
CA PRO A 128 5.39 -4.78 -1.79
C PRO A 128 4.38 -4.50 -2.93
N GLY A 129 4.05 -3.24 -3.20
CA GLY A 129 3.20 -2.86 -4.32
C GLY A 129 3.81 -3.21 -5.68
N LEU A 130 5.12 -3.01 -5.84
CA LEU A 130 5.84 -3.41 -7.05
C LEU A 130 5.90 -4.94 -7.20
N VAL A 131 6.14 -5.68 -6.11
CA VAL A 131 6.11 -7.14 -6.12
C VAL A 131 4.74 -7.67 -6.53
N GLY A 132 3.67 -7.12 -5.97
CA GLY A 132 2.31 -7.52 -6.32
C GLY A 132 1.96 -7.19 -7.77
N ALA A 133 2.31 -6.00 -8.26
CA ALA A 133 2.10 -5.62 -9.66
C ALA A 133 2.87 -6.54 -10.62
N ALA A 134 4.15 -6.84 -10.31
CA ALA A 134 4.95 -7.79 -11.08
C ALA A 134 4.34 -9.20 -11.07
N ALA A 135 3.84 -9.67 -9.93
CA ALA A 135 3.20 -10.99 -9.81
C ALA A 135 1.91 -11.10 -10.64
N VAL A 136 1.07 -10.06 -10.65
CA VAL A 136 -0.13 -10.01 -11.51
C VAL A 136 0.23 -10.02 -12.99
N LEU A 137 1.24 -9.22 -13.37
CA LEU A 137 1.73 -9.18 -14.75
C LEU A 137 2.31 -10.54 -15.17
N ALA A 138 3.11 -11.18 -14.33
CA ALA A 138 3.67 -12.49 -14.59
C ALA A 138 2.58 -13.55 -14.76
N ALA A 139 1.57 -13.56 -13.88
CA ALA A 139 0.44 -14.47 -13.98
C ALA A 139 -0.40 -14.23 -15.26
N GLY A 140 -0.60 -12.97 -15.65
CA GLY A 140 -1.30 -12.61 -16.88
C GLY A 140 -0.53 -12.99 -18.13
N THR A 141 0.79 -12.79 -18.15
CA THR A 141 1.64 -13.15 -19.31
C THR A 141 1.83 -14.65 -19.46
N ALA A 142 1.81 -15.43 -18.37
CA ALA A 142 1.94 -16.88 -18.43
C ALA A 142 0.82 -17.54 -19.24
N THR A 143 -0.39 -16.99 -19.19
CA THR A 143 -1.58 -17.50 -19.90
C THR A 143 -1.85 -16.80 -21.23
N ALA A 144 -1.08 -15.76 -21.58
CA ALA A 144 -1.29 -14.94 -22.75
C ALA A 144 -0.67 -15.57 -24.02
N THR A 145 -1.32 -15.36 -25.16
CA THR A 145 -0.77 -15.70 -26.47
C THR A 145 0.49 -14.86 -26.76
N PRO A 146 1.38 -15.29 -27.67
CA PRO A 146 2.57 -14.52 -28.01
C PRO A 146 2.29 -13.09 -28.43
N GLN A 147 1.20 -12.86 -29.17
CA GLN A 147 0.76 -11.52 -29.59
C GLN A 147 0.39 -10.64 -28.39
N HIS A 148 -0.40 -11.17 -27.43
CA HIS A 148 -0.78 -10.44 -26.23
C HIS A 148 0.44 -10.15 -25.33
N ARG A 149 1.42 -11.04 -25.27
CA ARG A 149 2.68 -10.78 -24.55
C ARG A 149 3.43 -9.60 -25.14
N LEU A 150 3.53 -9.51 -26.47
CA LEU A 150 4.16 -8.36 -27.14
C LEU A 150 3.43 -7.05 -26.81
N VAL A 151 2.11 -7.05 -26.84
CA VAL A 151 1.30 -5.86 -26.47
C VAL A 151 1.55 -5.44 -25.02
N ILE A 152 1.58 -6.40 -24.09
CA ILE A 152 1.87 -6.11 -22.67
C ILE A 152 3.27 -5.53 -22.52
N VAL A 153 4.29 -6.10 -23.15
CA VAL A 153 5.67 -5.61 -23.09
C VAL A 153 5.75 -4.21 -23.69
N ALA A 154 5.14 -3.98 -24.86
CA ALA A 154 5.12 -2.65 -25.48
C ALA A 154 4.45 -1.59 -24.58
N ALA A 155 3.30 -1.94 -23.96
CA ALA A 155 2.60 -1.06 -23.03
C ALA A 155 3.45 -0.73 -21.79
N LEU A 156 4.17 -1.72 -21.24
CA LEU A 156 5.07 -1.50 -20.10
C LEU A 156 6.27 -0.61 -20.47
N VAL A 157 6.85 -0.79 -21.65
CA VAL A 157 7.94 0.05 -22.14
C VAL A 157 7.47 1.49 -22.34
N ILE A 158 6.29 1.68 -22.95
CA ILE A 158 5.69 3.01 -23.12
C ILE A 158 5.43 3.66 -21.76
N LEU A 159 4.83 2.92 -20.83
CA LEU A 159 4.56 3.40 -19.46
C LEU A 159 5.86 3.79 -18.74
N ALA A 160 6.89 2.96 -18.82
CA ALA A 160 8.20 3.27 -18.26
C ALA A 160 8.80 4.55 -18.88
N GLY A 161 8.71 4.70 -20.20
CA GLY A 161 9.15 5.90 -20.91
C GLY A 161 8.40 7.16 -20.45
N VAL A 162 7.08 7.08 -20.33
CA VAL A 162 6.24 8.18 -19.83
C VAL A 162 6.60 8.53 -18.38
N LEU A 163 6.82 7.55 -17.50
CA LEU A 163 7.21 7.79 -16.12
C LEU A 163 8.60 8.45 -16.01
N VAL A 164 9.57 8.01 -16.82
CA VAL A 164 10.91 8.62 -16.88
C VAL A 164 10.83 10.04 -17.42
N ALA A 165 10.06 10.29 -18.47
CA ALA A 165 9.85 11.62 -19.02
C ALA A 165 9.17 12.54 -17.98
N ALA A 166 8.13 12.05 -17.30
CA ALA A 166 7.46 12.76 -16.23
C ALA A 166 8.44 13.09 -15.09
N ALA A 167 9.23 12.11 -14.65
CA ALA A 167 10.23 12.31 -13.59
C ALA A 167 11.29 13.36 -13.94
N ARG A 168 11.60 13.54 -15.22
CA ARG A 168 12.55 14.57 -15.68
C ARG A 168 11.91 15.94 -15.90
N MET A 169 10.64 15.98 -16.32
CA MET A 169 9.96 17.22 -16.69
C MET A 169 9.22 17.92 -15.54
N LEU A 170 8.88 17.16 -14.49
CA LEU A 170 8.09 17.66 -13.36
C LEU A 170 8.90 18.33 -12.23
N PRO A 171 10.22 18.11 -12.03
CA PRO A 171 10.94 18.79 -10.94
C PRO A 171 10.79 20.30 -11.04
N GLY A 172 10.24 20.94 -10.00
CA GLY A 172 10.02 22.39 -9.94
C GLY A 172 8.70 22.89 -10.53
N ARG A 173 7.92 22.07 -11.23
CA ARG A 173 6.58 22.47 -11.70
C ARG A 173 5.54 22.21 -10.60
N ARG A 174 4.76 23.23 -10.28
CA ARG A 174 3.60 23.07 -9.37
C ARG A 174 2.55 22.26 -10.13
N LEU A 175 2.41 20.99 -9.75
CA LEU A 175 1.31 20.15 -10.24
C LEU A 175 -0.02 20.80 -9.83
N LEU A 176 -0.97 20.84 -10.76
CA LEU A 176 -2.32 21.33 -10.49
C LEU A 176 -2.94 20.53 -9.31
N PRO A 177 -3.65 21.19 -8.39
CA PRO A 177 -4.20 20.55 -7.19
C PRO A 177 -5.16 19.39 -7.49
N TYR A 178 -5.66 19.29 -8.70
CA TYR A 178 -6.53 18.19 -9.16
C TYR A 178 -5.86 16.81 -9.13
N TRP A 179 -4.54 16.73 -9.41
CA TRP A 179 -3.82 15.43 -9.40
C TRP A 179 -3.74 14.82 -8.01
N GLY A 180 -3.58 15.66 -6.99
CA GLY A 180 -3.64 15.22 -5.59
C GLY A 180 -5.01 14.62 -5.26
N ARG A 181 -6.09 15.33 -5.58
CA ARG A 181 -7.46 14.88 -5.33
C ARG A 181 -7.81 13.58 -6.06
N LEU A 182 -7.37 13.44 -7.33
CA LEU A 182 -7.57 12.18 -8.08
C LEU A 182 -6.86 11.00 -7.42
N ALA A 183 -5.65 11.22 -6.94
CA ALA A 183 -4.92 10.18 -6.22
C ALA A 183 -5.58 9.84 -4.87
N ASP A 184 -6.11 10.82 -4.13
CA ASP A 184 -6.86 10.61 -2.88
C ASP A 184 -8.14 9.81 -3.12
N LEU A 185 -8.89 10.16 -4.17
CA LEU A 185 -10.08 9.43 -4.58
C LEU A 185 -9.72 7.99 -5.01
N GLY A 186 -8.66 7.82 -5.79
CA GLY A 186 -8.17 6.51 -6.20
C GLY A 186 -7.76 5.64 -5.01
N GLN A 187 -7.07 6.23 -4.04
CA GLN A 187 -6.67 5.56 -2.80
C GLN A 187 -7.88 5.14 -1.97
N SER A 188 -8.84 6.04 -1.78
CA SER A 188 -10.07 5.75 -1.04
C SER A 188 -10.91 4.67 -1.72
N ALA A 189 -11.08 4.76 -3.05
CA ALA A 189 -11.80 3.76 -3.83
C ALA A 189 -11.11 2.38 -3.76
N ALA A 190 -9.77 2.34 -3.87
CA ALA A 190 -9.00 1.11 -3.75
C ALA A 190 -9.12 0.50 -2.35
N ALA A 191 -9.03 1.32 -1.29
CA ALA A 191 -9.20 0.87 0.09
C ALA A 191 -10.60 0.26 0.33
N LEU A 192 -11.65 0.92 -0.17
CA LEU A 192 -13.02 0.41 -0.09
C LEU A 192 -13.19 -0.90 -0.90
N ALA A 193 -12.55 -1.03 -2.05
CA ALA A 193 -12.63 -2.22 -2.89
C ALA A 193 -11.92 -3.44 -2.28
N VAL A 194 -10.96 -3.26 -1.39
CA VAL A 194 -10.28 -4.38 -0.70
C VAL A 194 -11.29 -5.23 0.07
N VAL A 195 -12.23 -4.62 0.80
CA VAL A 195 -13.19 -5.36 1.65
C VAL A 195 -14.05 -6.34 0.84
N PRO A 196 -14.81 -5.93 -0.19
CA PRO A 196 -15.61 -6.87 -0.96
C PRO A 196 -14.76 -7.90 -1.71
N LEU A 197 -13.54 -7.56 -2.12
CA LEU A 197 -12.63 -8.50 -2.77
C LEU A 197 -12.12 -9.58 -1.80
N VAL A 198 -11.81 -9.23 -0.56
CA VAL A 198 -11.46 -10.21 0.49
C VAL A 198 -12.64 -11.15 0.73
N LEU A 199 -13.86 -10.63 0.85
CA LEU A 199 -15.07 -11.45 1.00
C LEU A 199 -15.29 -12.39 -0.20
N ALA A 200 -14.99 -11.91 -1.42
CA ALA A 200 -15.05 -12.73 -2.62
C ALA A 200 -13.99 -13.85 -2.64
N VAL A 201 -12.75 -13.56 -2.20
CA VAL A 201 -11.69 -14.57 -2.06
C VAL A 201 -12.06 -15.63 -1.01
N LEU A 202 -12.69 -15.22 0.09
CA LEU A 202 -13.20 -16.13 1.12
C LEU A 202 -14.44 -16.92 0.71
N GLN A 203 -14.96 -16.67 -0.51
CA GLN A 203 -16.18 -17.29 -1.05
C GLN A 203 -17.41 -17.10 -0.15
N LEU A 204 -17.43 -16.06 0.70
CA LEU A 204 -18.55 -15.78 1.59
C LEU A 204 -19.84 -15.52 0.83
N TYR A 205 -19.77 -14.85 -0.32
CA TYR A 205 -20.94 -14.64 -1.19
C TYR A 205 -21.57 -15.95 -1.71
N ALA A 206 -20.72 -16.95 -2.05
CA ALA A 206 -21.20 -18.26 -2.49
C ALA A 206 -21.84 -19.03 -1.34
N ARG A 207 -21.28 -18.97 -0.14
CA ARG A 207 -21.82 -19.65 1.06
C ARG A 207 -23.15 -19.06 1.51
N VAL A 208 -23.27 -17.72 1.52
CA VAL A 208 -24.52 -17.05 1.85
C VAL A 208 -25.61 -17.44 0.84
N ARG A 209 -25.32 -17.42 -0.46
CA ARG A 209 -26.28 -17.81 -1.49
C ARG A 209 -26.73 -19.28 -1.36
N ALA A 210 -25.81 -20.20 -1.03
CA ALA A 210 -26.12 -21.61 -0.84
C ALA A 210 -26.94 -21.88 0.43
N GLY A 211 -26.87 -21.02 1.44
CA GLY A 211 -27.69 -21.12 2.64
C GLY A 211 -29.11 -20.55 2.50
N TRP A 212 -29.41 -19.87 1.38
CA TRP A 212 -30.75 -19.30 1.11
C TRP A 212 -31.49 -20.07 0.01
N ALA A 213 -30.89 -21.09 -0.58
CA ALA A 213 -31.46 -22.00 -1.56
C ALA A 213 -31.82 -23.35 -0.91
#